data_c57560ec77517ae61861b03011783ff8
#
_entry.id   c57560ec77517ae61861b03011783ff8
#
_cell.length_a   1.000
_cell.length_b   1.000
_cell.length_c   1.000
_cell.angle_alpha   90.00
_cell.angle_beta   90.00
_cell.angle_gamma   90.00
#
_symmetry.space_group_name_H-M   'P 1'
#
loop_
_entity.id
_entity.type
_entity.pdbx_description
1 polymer ?
#
loop_
_entity_poly.entity_id
_entity_poly.type
_entity_poly.pdbx_seq_one_letter_code
_entity_poly.pdbx_strand_id
1 'polypeptide(L)'
;AVLAAEKAIADAGIPREKIGLLVNTSVSRDFLEPSVASMVSGTLGLSDECQNFDVANACLAYLNGMDIAGRMIERGEIDYALIVDGENTNMVYEKTIARLNREGITEAEFRSEFASLTLGSGAAAMVLTRKELAPDAPLYKGGVTRAATEWNTLCRGNLDRMVTDTRMLL
;
A
#
# COMPACT_ATOMS: atom_id res chain seq x y z
N ALA A 1 -4.31 -8.64 -2.07
CA ALA A 1 -3.23 -8.32 -3.02
C ALA A 1 -3.25 -9.24 -4.24
N VAL A 2 -3.11 -10.59 -4.09
CA VAL A 2 -2.96 -11.55 -5.22
C VAL A 2 -4.08 -11.43 -6.24
N LEU A 3 -5.34 -11.53 -5.83
CA LEU A 3 -6.49 -11.43 -6.76
C LEU A 3 -6.54 -10.10 -7.53
N ALA A 4 -6.21 -8.99 -6.88
CA ALA A 4 -6.12 -7.69 -7.55
C ALA A 4 -4.97 -7.66 -8.56
N ALA A 5 -3.82 -8.25 -8.21
CA ALA A 5 -2.68 -8.37 -9.08
C ALA A 5 -2.98 -9.22 -10.32
N GLU A 6 -3.60 -10.40 -10.14
CA GLU A 6 -4.02 -11.26 -11.27
C GLU A 6 -4.94 -10.52 -12.23
N LYS A 7 -5.91 -9.77 -11.68
CA LYS A 7 -6.81 -8.96 -12.49
C LYS A 7 -6.06 -7.87 -13.25
N ALA A 8 -5.15 -7.14 -12.60
CA ALA A 8 -4.37 -6.09 -13.24
C ALA A 8 -3.47 -6.63 -14.37
N ILE A 9 -2.84 -7.80 -14.16
CA ILE A 9 -2.02 -8.47 -15.20
C ILE A 9 -2.90 -8.90 -16.38
N ALA A 10 -4.06 -9.48 -16.10
CA ALA A 10 -5.01 -9.90 -17.15
C ALA A 10 -5.56 -8.69 -17.93
N ASP A 11 -5.95 -7.61 -17.24
CA ASP A 11 -6.44 -6.37 -17.87
C ASP A 11 -5.35 -5.69 -18.73
N ALA A 12 -4.07 -5.79 -18.31
CA ALA A 12 -2.94 -5.29 -19.08
C ALA A 12 -2.57 -6.18 -20.27
N GLY A 13 -3.02 -7.43 -20.30
CA GLY A 13 -2.73 -8.39 -21.37
C GLY A 13 -1.26 -8.76 -21.50
N ILE A 14 -0.49 -8.71 -20.43
CA ILE A 14 0.95 -8.96 -20.43
C ILE A 14 1.29 -10.33 -19.84
N PRO A 15 2.34 -10.99 -20.37
CA PRO A 15 2.87 -12.21 -19.75
C PRO A 15 3.50 -11.90 -18.39
N ARG A 16 3.29 -12.79 -17.41
CA ARG A 16 3.80 -12.60 -16.03
C ARG A 16 5.34 -12.50 -15.97
N GLU A 17 6.02 -13.26 -16.81
CA GLU A 17 7.48 -13.26 -16.94
C GLU A 17 8.08 -11.94 -17.44
N LYS A 18 7.27 -11.04 -17.94
CA LYS A 18 7.70 -9.70 -18.35
C LYS A 18 7.71 -8.68 -17.22
N ILE A 19 7.15 -9.02 -16.08
CA ILE A 19 7.12 -8.14 -14.91
C ILE A 19 8.51 -8.14 -14.26
N GLY A 20 9.23 -7.03 -14.36
CA GLY A 20 10.57 -6.87 -13.81
C GLY A 20 10.59 -6.34 -12.37
N LEU A 21 9.46 -5.82 -11.87
CA LEU A 21 9.34 -5.30 -10.52
C LEU A 21 7.94 -5.56 -9.95
N LEU A 22 7.87 -6.04 -8.71
CA LEU A 22 6.67 -6.04 -7.88
C LEU A 22 6.91 -5.20 -6.62
N VAL A 23 6.07 -4.20 -6.39
CA VAL A 23 6.09 -3.38 -5.16
C VAL A 23 4.79 -3.61 -4.41
N ASN A 24 4.89 -4.09 -3.17
CA ASN A 24 3.76 -4.10 -2.25
C ASN A 24 3.76 -2.84 -1.39
N THR A 25 2.59 -2.25 -1.21
CA THR A 25 2.41 -0.96 -0.53
C THR A 25 1.49 -1.06 0.69
N SER A 26 1.08 -2.28 1.05
CA SER A 26 0.17 -2.52 2.16
C SER A 26 0.74 -2.07 3.49
N VAL A 27 -0.08 -1.45 4.31
CA VAL A 27 0.22 -1.11 5.70
C VAL A 27 -0.01 -2.31 6.60
N SER A 28 -1.15 -2.99 6.42
CA SER A 28 -1.47 -4.21 7.16
C SER A 28 -0.67 -5.40 6.61
N ARG A 29 0.02 -6.09 7.51
CA ARG A 29 0.87 -7.24 7.17
C ARG A 29 0.56 -8.39 8.11
N ASP A 30 0.48 -9.59 7.56
CA ASP A 30 0.31 -10.80 8.35
C ASP A 30 1.63 -11.21 9.03
N PHE A 31 2.77 -10.88 8.40
CA PHE A 31 4.11 -11.23 8.86
C PHE A 31 5.07 -10.06 8.76
N LEU A 32 6.09 -10.05 9.62
CA LEU A 32 7.24 -9.16 9.48
C LEU A 32 8.20 -9.69 8.41
N GLU A 33 8.34 -11.01 8.31
CA GLU A 33 9.12 -11.74 7.31
C GLU A 33 8.40 -13.02 6.91
N PRO A 34 8.45 -13.39 5.63
CA PRO A 34 9.04 -12.64 4.51
C PRO A 34 8.24 -11.37 4.18
N SER A 35 8.77 -10.52 3.25
CA SER A 35 8.02 -9.38 2.73
C SER A 35 6.71 -9.84 2.08
N VAL A 36 5.67 -9.02 2.14
CA VAL A 36 4.41 -9.31 1.44
C VAL A 36 4.63 -9.38 -0.07
N ALA A 37 5.52 -8.52 -0.59
CA ALA A 37 5.92 -8.56 -2.01
C ALA A 37 6.48 -9.92 -2.42
N SER A 38 7.34 -10.53 -1.60
CA SER A 38 7.90 -11.87 -1.87
C SER A 38 6.81 -12.94 -1.88
N MET A 39 5.87 -12.91 -0.93
CA MET A 39 4.76 -13.85 -0.88
C MET A 39 3.84 -13.71 -2.10
N VAL A 40 3.52 -12.47 -2.49
CA VAL A 40 2.67 -12.20 -3.67
C VAL A 40 3.39 -12.64 -4.94
N SER A 41 4.69 -12.31 -5.09
CA SER A 41 5.51 -12.71 -6.25
C SER A 41 5.54 -14.23 -6.42
N GLY A 42 5.82 -14.96 -5.34
CA GLY A 42 5.85 -16.43 -5.35
C GLY A 42 4.47 -17.04 -5.67
N THR A 43 3.39 -16.48 -5.10
CA THR A 43 2.03 -16.97 -5.37
C THR A 43 1.59 -16.72 -6.82
N LEU A 44 2.00 -15.60 -7.39
CA LEU A 44 1.73 -15.26 -8.80
C LEU A 44 2.61 -16.05 -9.77
N GLY A 45 3.68 -16.70 -9.30
CA GLY A 45 4.67 -17.37 -10.15
C GLY A 45 5.39 -16.40 -11.07
N LEU A 46 5.78 -15.21 -10.55
CA LEU A 46 6.60 -14.28 -11.31
C LEU A 46 8.01 -14.83 -11.51
N SER A 47 8.74 -14.26 -12.50
CA SER A 47 10.13 -14.64 -12.76
C SER A 47 11.02 -14.42 -11.53
N ASP A 48 12.03 -15.26 -11.34
CA ASP A 48 13.10 -15.06 -10.34
C ASP A 48 14.01 -13.86 -10.65
N GLU A 49 13.94 -13.31 -11.85
CA GLU A 49 14.53 -12.01 -12.19
C GLU A 49 13.67 -10.81 -11.74
N CYS A 50 12.40 -11.03 -11.33
CA CYS A 50 11.52 -9.98 -10.86
C CYS A 50 11.96 -9.47 -9.50
N GLN A 51 12.42 -8.24 -9.43
CA GLN A 51 12.69 -7.58 -8.14
C GLN A 51 11.40 -7.44 -7.36
N ASN A 52 11.44 -7.65 -6.04
CA ASN A 52 10.26 -7.49 -5.21
C ASN A 52 10.61 -6.96 -3.82
N PHE A 53 9.84 -6.00 -3.32
CA PHE A 53 10.01 -5.42 -1.98
C PHE A 53 8.75 -4.68 -1.52
N ASP A 54 8.67 -4.45 -0.20
CA ASP A 54 7.62 -3.65 0.40
C ASP A 54 8.05 -2.19 0.55
N VAL A 55 7.15 -1.26 0.24
CA VAL A 55 7.29 0.17 0.54
C VAL A 55 6.33 0.53 1.66
N ALA A 56 6.83 1.11 2.74
CA ALA A 56 6.04 1.53 3.89
C ALA A 56 6.03 3.06 4.00
N ASN A 57 4.91 3.67 3.66
CA ASN A 57 4.64 5.09 3.87
C ASN A 57 3.15 5.35 4.08
N ALA A 58 2.51 4.54 4.91
CA ALA A 58 1.08 4.61 5.17
C ALA A 58 0.29 4.76 3.85
N CYS A 59 -0.76 5.59 3.83
CA CYS A 59 -1.63 5.80 2.66
C CYS A 59 -0.92 6.36 1.42
N LEU A 60 0.33 6.83 1.53
CA LEU A 60 1.12 7.36 0.41
C LEU A 60 2.03 6.31 -0.24
N ALA A 61 2.15 5.12 0.36
CA ALA A 61 3.05 4.08 -0.14
C ALA A 61 2.75 3.69 -1.60
N TYR A 62 1.48 3.65 -1.99
CA TYR A 62 1.08 3.33 -3.37
C TYR A 62 1.64 4.33 -4.38
N LEU A 63 1.53 5.63 -4.09
CA LEU A 63 2.10 6.69 -4.94
C LEU A 63 3.63 6.64 -4.95
N ASN A 64 4.26 6.31 -3.81
CA ASN A 64 5.70 6.11 -3.77
C ASN A 64 6.14 4.91 -4.61
N GLY A 65 5.39 3.80 -4.57
CA GLY A 65 5.62 2.64 -5.43
C GLY A 65 5.54 3.01 -6.91
N MET A 66 4.54 3.79 -7.32
CA MET A 66 4.40 4.31 -8.68
C MET A 66 5.61 5.17 -9.09
N ASP A 67 6.09 6.04 -8.20
CA ASP A 67 7.21 6.95 -8.47
C ASP A 67 8.53 6.17 -8.60
N ILE A 68 8.76 5.17 -7.76
CA ILE A 68 9.92 4.28 -7.83
C ILE A 68 9.89 3.49 -9.15
N ALA A 69 8.78 2.84 -9.44
CA ALA A 69 8.61 2.05 -10.67
C ALA A 69 8.75 2.91 -11.93
N GLY A 70 8.13 4.11 -11.93
CA GLY A 70 8.24 5.05 -13.04
C GLY A 70 9.68 5.41 -13.37
N ARG A 71 10.49 5.69 -12.35
CA ARG A 71 11.93 6.00 -12.54
C ARG A 71 12.73 4.82 -13.08
N MET A 72 12.44 3.60 -12.63
CA MET A 72 13.11 2.40 -13.16
C MET A 72 12.73 2.15 -14.63
N ILE A 73 11.46 2.37 -14.98
CA ILE A 73 10.97 2.27 -16.35
C ILE A 73 11.60 3.35 -17.23
N GLU A 74 11.65 4.61 -16.79
CA GLU A 74 12.28 5.72 -17.53
C GLU A 74 13.77 5.48 -17.80
N ARG A 75 14.47 4.84 -16.85
CA ARG A 75 15.88 4.46 -17.02
C ARG A 75 16.09 3.23 -17.88
N GLY A 76 15.02 2.55 -18.29
CA GLY A 76 15.08 1.33 -19.08
C GLY A 76 15.59 0.11 -18.33
N GLU A 77 15.51 0.12 -17.00
CA GLU A 77 15.91 -1.02 -16.16
C GLU A 77 14.88 -2.15 -16.23
N ILE A 78 13.60 -1.81 -16.38
CA ILE A 78 12.47 -2.72 -16.50
C ILE A 78 11.46 -2.20 -17.54
N ASP A 79 10.69 -3.11 -18.12
CA ASP A 79 9.60 -2.76 -19.04
C ASP A 79 8.25 -2.64 -18.34
N TYR A 80 7.99 -3.51 -17.35
CA TYR A 80 6.74 -3.58 -16.61
C TYR A 80 6.97 -3.66 -15.12
N ALA A 81 6.21 -2.88 -14.38
CA ALA A 81 6.14 -2.95 -12.93
C ALA A 81 4.71 -3.24 -12.47
N LEU A 82 4.57 -4.06 -11.44
CA LEU A 82 3.31 -4.36 -10.77
C LEU A 82 3.32 -3.73 -9.37
N ILE A 83 2.41 -2.81 -9.12
CA ILE A 83 2.20 -2.20 -7.82
C ILE A 83 0.96 -2.84 -7.22
N VAL A 84 1.08 -3.36 -6.01
CA VAL A 84 -0.03 -4.04 -5.32
C VAL A 84 -0.23 -3.46 -3.93
N ASP A 85 -1.49 -3.43 -3.53
CA ASP A 85 -1.92 -3.08 -2.19
C ASP A 85 -2.97 -4.10 -1.73
N GLY A 86 -2.95 -4.48 -0.47
CA GLY A 86 -3.94 -5.37 0.10
C GLY A 86 -4.08 -5.11 1.59
N GLU A 87 -5.16 -4.45 1.98
CA GLU A 87 -5.41 -4.07 3.35
C GLU A 87 -6.45 -4.96 4.02
N ASN A 88 -6.11 -5.43 5.22
CA ASN A 88 -7.04 -6.10 6.13
C ASN A 88 -6.98 -5.42 7.50
N THR A 89 -7.99 -4.63 7.80
CA THR A 89 -8.06 -3.82 9.02
C THR A 89 -8.98 -4.41 10.09
N ASN A 90 -9.50 -5.62 9.88
CA ASN A 90 -10.47 -6.25 10.78
C ASN A 90 -9.96 -6.32 12.22
N MET A 91 -8.69 -6.72 12.42
CA MET A 91 -8.12 -6.84 13.77
C MET A 91 -8.07 -5.49 14.50
N VAL A 92 -7.66 -4.43 13.82
CA VAL A 92 -7.63 -3.07 14.38
C VAL A 92 -9.04 -2.61 14.72
N TYR A 93 -9.99 -2.88 13.82
CA TYR A 93 -11.39 -2.51 13.98
C TYR A 93 -12.04 -3.21 15.19
N GLU A 94 -11.93 -4.54 15.28
CA GLU A 94 -12.48 -5.34 16.38
C GLU A 94 -11.91 -4.92 17.73
N LYS A 95 -10.59 -4.77 17.82
CA LYS A 95 -9.93 -4.33 19.04
C LYS A 95 -10.32 -2.89 19.43
N THR A 96 -10.51 -2.01 18.46
CA THR A 96 -10.97 -0.65 18.72
C THR A 96 -12.39 -0.64 19.27
N ILE A 97 -13.32 -1.39 18.67
CA ILE A 97 -14.70 -1.51 19.16
C ILE A 97 -14.70 -2.08 20.58
N ALA A 98 -13.91 -3.11 20.84
CA ALA A 98 -13.81 -3.69 22.20
C ALA A 98 -13.32 -2.66 23.23
N ARG A 99 -12.34 -1.82 22.88
CA ARG A 99 -11.88 -0.74 23.77
C ARG A 99 -12.92 0.35 23.98
N LEU A 100 -13.65 0.73 22.93
CA LEU A 100 -14.66 1.79 23.01
C LEU A 100 -15.94 1.37 23.73
N ASN A 101 -16.22 0.07 23.82
CA ASN A 101 -17.37 -0.47 24.53
C ASN A 101 -17.12 -0.72 26.03
N ARG A 102 -15.93 -0.41 26.54
CA ARG A 102 -15.65 -0.55 27.98
C ARG A 102 -16.34 0.56 28.78
N GLU A 103 -16.68 0.27 30.05
CA GLU A 103 -17.20 1.28 30.96
C GLU A 103 -16.16 2.40 31.21
N GLY A 104 -16.64 3.63 31.37
CA GLY A 104 -15.82 4.78 31.69
C GLY A 104 -15.00 5.37 30.56
N ILE A 105 -15.28 4.98 29.29
CA ILE A 105 -14.64 5.60 28.12
C ILE A 105 -14.96 7.10 28.09
N THR A 106 -13.94 7.92 27.92
CA THR A 106 -14.07 9.37 27.82
C THR A 106 -14.23 9.81 26.37
N GLU A 107 -14.80 11.00 26.15
CA GLU A 107 -14.87 11.61 24.80
C GLU A 107 -13.48 11.80 24.19
N ALA A 108 -12.47 12.15 24.99
CA ALA A 108 -11.10 12.32 24.52
C ALA A 108 -10.51 11.00 24.01
N GLU A 109 -10.74 9.88 24.73
CA GLU A 109 -10.33 8.55 24.30
C GLU A 109 -11.06 8.15 23.02
N PHE A 110 -12.38 8.35 22.94
CA PHE A 110 -13.17 8.08 21.73
C PHE A 110 -12.62 8.85 20.54
N ARG A 111 -12.39 10.16 20.69
CA ARG A 111 -11.82 11.00 19.62
C ARG A 111 -10.45 10.53 19.17
N SER A 112 -9.59 10.08 20.10
CA SER A 112 -8.24 9.58 19.75
C SER A 112 -8.27 8.29 18.96
N GLU A 113 -9.26 7.41 19.21
CA GLU A 113 -9.43 6.12 18.52
C GLU A 113 -10.25 6.23 17.23
N PHE A 114 -10.84 7.39 16.93
CA PHE A 114 -11.76 7.55 15.81
C PHE A 114 -11.12 7.20 14.47
N ALA A 115 -9.82 7.50 14.29
CA ALA A 115 -9.09 7.15 13.07
C ALA A 115 -9.11 5.64 12.77
N SER A 116 -9.09 4.79 13.81
CA SER A 116 -9.18 3.32 13.64
C SER A 116 -10.52 2.89 13.00
N LEU A 117 -11.60 3.64 13.25
CA LEU A 117 -12.94 3.34 12.72
C LEU A 117 -13.12 3.81 11.27
N THR A 118 -12.19 4.58 10.73
CA THR A 118 -12.23 5.06 9.34
C THR A 118 -11.44 4.18 8.37
N LEU A 119 -10.72 3.18 8.89
CA LEU A 119 -9.95 2.25 8.08
C LEU A 119 -10.86 1.27 7.35
N GLY A 120 -10.53 0.97 6.10
CA GLY A 120 -11.22 -0.03 5.30
C GLY A 120 -10.32 -1.21 4.94
N SER A 121 -10.95 -2.33 4.56
CA SER A 121 -10.25 -3.46 3.95
C SER A 121 -10.52 -3.48 2.45
N GLY A 122 -9.50 -3.82 1.67
CA GLY A 122 -9.62 -3.87 0.22
C GLY A 122 -8.30 -4.23 -0.44
N ALA A 123 -8.31 -4.34 -1.76
CA ALA A 123 -7.10 -4.55 -2.52
C ALA A 123 -7.15 -3.81 -3.87
N ALA A 124 -6.00 -3.30 -4.29
CA ALA A 124 -5.80 -2.67 -5.57
C ALA A 124 -4.49 -3.15 -6.20
N ALA A 125 -4.42 -3.15 -7.51
CA ALA A 125 -3.18 -3.37 -8.23
C ALA A 125 -3.16 -2.59 -9.54
N MET A 126 -1.97 -2.26 -10.00
CA MET A 126 -1.74 -1.53 -11.25
C MET A 126 -0.47 -2.05 -11.92
N VAL A 127 -0.55 -2.20 -13.25
CA VAL A 127 0.64 -2.39 -14.09
C VAL A 127 1.07 -1.03 -14.63
N LEU A 128 2.34 -0.70 -14.45
CA LEU A 128 3.00 0.45 -15.08
C LEU A 128 3.94 -0.04 -16.17
N THR A 129 3.99 0.71 -17.26
CA THR A 129 4.92 0.44 -18.38
C THR A 129 5.29 1.73 -19.08
N ARG A 130 6.26 1.67 -20.00
CA ARG A 130 6.61 2.80 -20.84
C ARG A 130 5.52 3.08 -21.89
N LYS A 131 5.42 4.34 -22.30
CA LYS A 131 4.38 4.83 -23.22
C LYS A 131 4.29 4.04 -24.53
N GLU A 132 5.45 3.61 -25.05
CA GLU A 132 5.55 2.91 -26.33
C GLU A 132 4.91 1.52 -26.32
N LEU A 133 4.85 0.88 -25.13
CA LEU A 133 4.24 -0.44 -24.94
C LEU A 133 2.74 -0.38 -24.63
N ALA A 134 2.23 0.80 -24.25
CA ALA A 134 0.81 1.04 -23.99
C ALA A 134 0.40 2.46 -24.41
N PRO A 135 0.36 2.76 -25.74
CA PRO A 135 0.14 4.11 -26.25
C PRO A 135 -1.22 4.72 -25.86
N ASP A 136 -2.23 3.89 -25.66
CA ASP A 136 -3.60 4.32 -25.32
C ASP A 136 -3.87 4.35 -23.81
N ALA A 137 -2.92 3.89 -22.99
CA ALA A 137 -3.07 3.91 -21.54
C ALA A 137 -2.93 5.32 -20.95
N PRO A 138 -3.57 5.59 -19.79
CA PRO A 138 -3.34 6.82 -19.06
C PRO A 138 -1.86 7.04 -18.75
N LEU A 139 -1.40 8.28 -18.86
CA LEU A 139 -0.01 8.64 -18.63
C LEU A 139 0.20 9.11 -17.19
N TYR A 140 1.07 8.41 -16.44
CA TYR A 140 1.59 8.90 -15.18
C TYR A 140 2.66 9.98 -15.44
N LYS A 141 2.43 11.19 -14.95
CA LYS A 141 3.32 12.34 -15.16
C LYS A 141 4.22 12.65 -13.96
N GLY A 142 4.27 11.74 -13.00
CA GLY A 142 4.98 11.96 -11.75
C GLY A 142 4.19 12.78 -10.74
N GLY A 143 4.85 13.17 -9.67
CA GLY A 143 4.25 13.92 -8.56
C GLY A 143 5.23 14.81 -7.84
N VAL A 144 4.71 15.63 -6.92
CA VAL A 144 5.49 16.45 -5.99
C VAL A 144 5.23 15.96 -4.59
N THR A 145 6.28 15.62 -3.86
CA THR A 145 6.21 15.20 -2.46
C THR A 145 6.64 16.34 -1.55
N ARG A 146 5.86 16.58 -0.51
CA ARG A 146 6.21 17.47 0.61
C ARG A 146 6.02 16.73 1.92
N ALA A 147 6.91 16.95 2.88
CA ALA A 147 6.83 16.38 4.21
C ALA A 147 6.62 17.49 5.24
N ALA A 148 5.67 17.27 6.16
CA ALA A 148 5.42 18.11 7.33
C ALA A 148 5.87 17.34 8.57
N THR A 149 7.18 17.19 8.72
CA THR A 149 7.81 16.32 9.73
C THR A 149 7.61 16.79 11.16
N GLU A 150 7.27 18.06 11.36
CA GLU A 150 6.86 18.63 12.64
C GLU A 150 5.61 17.95 13.21
N TRP A 151 4.78 17.31 12.37
CA TRP A 151 3.57 16.59 12.74
C TRP A 151 3.74 15.07 12.79
N ASN A 152 4.96 14.58 12.91
CA ASN A 152 5.29 13.15 12.83
C ASN A 152 4.61 12.25 13.87
N THR A 153 4.06 12.83 14.93
CA THR A 153 3.32 12.11 16.00
C THR A 153 1.81 12.27 15.90
N LEU A 154 1.31 13.04 14.93
CA LEU A 154 -0.12 13.33 14.78
C LEU A 154 -0.96 12.05 14.68
N CYS A 155 -0.52 11.10 13.85
CA CYS A 155 -1.20 9.82 13.68
C CYS A 155 -0.20 8.68 13.82
N ARG A 156 -0.46 7.75 14.74
CA ARG A 156 0.39 6.58 15.01
C ARG A 156 -0.45 5.33 15.00
N GLY A 157 0.01 4.32 14.28
CA GLY A 157 -0.67 3.03 14.20
C GLY A 157 0.26 1.87 14.47
N ASN A 158 -0.33 0.78 14.97
CA ASN A 158 0.27 -0.54 15.05
C ASN A 158 -0.82 -1.59 14.72
N LEU A 159 -0.51 -2.88 14.89
CA LEU A 159 -1.45 -3.97 14.59
C LEU A 159 -2.70 -3.98 15.50
N ASP A 160 -2.70 -3.20 16.57
CA ASP A 160 -3.79 -3.19 17.54
C ASP A 160 -4.70 -1.97 17.41
N ARG A 161 -4.18 -0.85 16.95
CA ARG A 161 -4.94 0.41 16.89
C ARG A 161 -4.25 1.48 16.05
N MET A 162 -5.03 2.45 15.60
CA MET A 162 -4.56 3.72 15.09
C MET A 162 -5.06 4.84 15.99
N VAL A 163 -4.16 5.73 16.42
CA VAL A 163 -4.48 6.84 17.34
C VAL A 163 -4.08 8.15 16.69
N THR A 164 -4.96 9.14 16.83
CA THR A 164 -4.70 10.52 16.43
C THR A 164 -4.48 11.39 17.67
N ASP A 165 -3.40 12.16 17.70
CA ASP A 165 -3.20 13.16 18.75
C ASP A 165 -4.09 14.38 18.46
N THR A 166 -5.28 14.38 19.07
CA THR A 166 -6.28 15.42 18.83
C THR A 166 -5.85 16.80 19.28
N ARG A 167 -4.83 16.92 20.15
CA ARG A 167 -4.26 18.22 20.56
C ARG A 167 -3.53 18.92 19.41
N MET A 168 -3.10 18.17 18.40
CA MET A 168 -2.42 18.67 17.22
C MET A 168 -3.40 19.10 16.10
N LEU A 169 -4.70 18.90 16.31
CA LEU A 169 -5.75 19.25 15.35
C LEU A 169 -6.41 20.60 15.67
N LEU A 170 -6.05 21.24 16.77
CA LEU A 170 -6.54 22.56 17.23
C LEU A 170 -5.49 23.63 16.95
#